data_9137420753543b971414d690a40b4f64
#
_entry.id   9137420753543b971414d690a40b4f64
#
_cell.length_a   1.000
_cell.length_b   1.000
_cell.length_c   1.000
_cell.angle_alpha   90.00
_cell.angle_beta   90.00
_cell.angle_gamma   90.00
#
_symmetry.space_group_name_H-M   'P 1'
#
loop_
_entity.id
_entity.type
_entity.pdbx_description
1 polymer ?
#
loop_
_entity_poly.entity_id
_entity_poly.type
_entity_poly.pdbx_seq_one_letter_code
_entity_poly.pdbx_strand_id
1 'polypeptide(L)'
;MILKIFLLFLFLIIIALFVVAIANIFLPAIKSQLLKNTDFVFSPIEKNYIYRVVDSNLPVSDKRAVVLSDPRQEKKMRLDYNGIHSCAIIAKFYGSLTENINDCIGYKDCVYACPQQAIEIHNGTAIVTDACCGCGACISTCPKNLIALFPKDQKSVQYKNNVENTSIIEIPSKKDFKFWKSWYRILN
;
A
#
# COMPACT_ATOMS: atom_id res chain seq x y z
N MET A 1 67.56 2.90 6.15
CA MET A 1 66.45 2.65 5.20
C MET A 1 65.28 1.96 5.88
N ILE A 2 65.51 0.87 6.59
CA ILE A 2 64.46 0.08 7.32
C ILE A 2 63.69 0.90 8.33
N LEU A 3 64.33 1.75 9.14
CA LEU A 3 63.68 2.59 10.11
C LEU A 3 62.69 3.60 9.51
N LYS A 4 62.99 4.16 8.34
CA LYS A 4 62.07 5.07 7.63
C LYS A 4 60.84 4.35 7.11
N ILE A 5 60.97 3.14 6.63
CA ILE A 5 59.86 2.28 6.17
C ILE A 5 58.98 1.91 7.36
N PHE A 6 59.56 1.55 8.50
CA PHE A 6 58.85 1.22 9.69
C PHE A 6 58.03 2.43 10.24
N LEU A 7 58.62 3.63 10.26
CA LEU A 7 57.93 4.86 10.66
C LEU A 7 56.77 5.20 9.72
N LEU A 8 56.94 5.00 8.43
CA LEU A 8 55.87 5.23 7.44
C LEU A 8 54.70 4.25 7.66
N PHE A 9 55.01 2.98 7.93
CA PHE A 9 54.00 1.97 8.22
C PHE A 9 53.22 2.26 9.50
N LEU A 10 53.93 2.68 10.56
CA LEU A 10 53.32 3.11 11.82
C LEU A 10 52.38 4.31 11.63
N PHE A 11 52.80 5.29 10.83
CA PHE A 11 52.01 6.46 10.49
C PHE A 11 50.72 6.11 9.73
N LEU A 12 50.77 5.18 8.77
CA LEU A 12 49.60 4.69 8.05
C LEU A 12 48.59 3.97 8.97
N ILE A 13 49.12 3.17 9.92
CA ILE A 13 48.28 2.48 10.91
C ILE A 13 47.54 3.51 11.79
N ILE A 14 48.24 4.55 12.24
CA ILE A 14 47.62 5.61 13.07
C ILE A 14 46.50 6.33 12.29
N ILE A 15 46.74 6.65 11.01
CA ILE A 15 45.71 7.26 10.15
C ILE A 15 44.49 6.33 10.01
N ALA A 16 44.73 5.04 9.73
CA ALA A 16 43.65 4.08 9.58
C ALA A 16 42.82 3.97 10.86
N LEU A 17 43.44 3.89 12.02
CA LEU A 17 42.73 3.88 13.31
C LEU A 17 41.94 5.18 13.58
N PHE A 18 42.51 6.31 13.18
CA PHE A 18 41.83 7.60 13.30
C PHE A 18 40.56 7.69 12.42
N VAL A 19 40.67 7.22 11.17
CA VAL A 19 39.52 7.15 10.25
C VAL A 19 38.41 6.22 10.79
N VAL A 20 38.78 5.06 11.32
CA VAL A 20 37.83 4.13 11.94
C VAL A 20 37.18 4.73 13.18
N ALA A 21 37.95 5.45 14.02
CA ALA A 21 37.40 6.14 15.19
C ALA A 21 36.38 7.23 14.81
N ILE A 22 36.69 8.04 13.80
CA ILE A 22 35.77 9.04 13.26
C ILE A 22 34.50 8.38 12.71
N ALA A 23 34.66 7.31 11.92
CA ALA A 23 33.54 6.57 11.36
C ALA A 23 32.61 6.04 12.46
N ASN A 24 33.15 5.47 13.54
CA ASN A 24 32.35 4.99 14.68
C ASN A 24 31.61 6.08 15.44
N ILE A 25 32.11 7.31 15.45
CA ILE A 25 31.43 8.45 16.07
C ILE A 25 30.32 9.00 15.15
N PHE A 26 30.59 9.13 13.87
CA PHE A 26 29.66 9.74 12.91
C PHE A 26 28.58 8.78 12.39
N LEU A 27 28.87 7.48 12.20
CA LEU A 27 27.88 6.50 11.73
C LEU A 27 26.63 6.41 12.61
N PRO A 28 26.72 6.34 13.96
CA PRO A 28 25.51 6.34 14.81
C PRO A 28 24.73 7.65 14.70
N ALA A 29 25.41 8.78 14.58
CA ALA A 29 24.77 10.09 14.43
C ALA A 29 23.99 10.20 13.09
N ILE A 30 24.59 9.74 12.00
CA ILE A 30 23.94 9.68 10.68
C ILE A 30 22.76 8.69 10.70
N LYS A 31 22.94 7.53 11.31
CA LYS A 31 21.89 6.51 11.44
C LYS A 31 20.72 7.03 12.28
N SER A 32 20.97 7.75 13.36
CA SER A 32 19.91 8.36 14.19
C SER A 32 19.17 9.50 13.49
N GLN A 33 19.85 10.27 12.64
CA GLN A 33 19.24 11.32 11.81
C GLN A 33 18.38 10.70 10.69
N LEU A 34 18.86 9.65 10.03
CA LEU A 34 18.10 8.91 9.02
C LEU A 34 16.84 8.26 9.62
N LEU A 35 16.96 7.63 10.80
CA LEU A 35 15.82 7.04 11.51
C LEU A 35 14.82 8.11 11.98
N LYS A 36 15.27 9.26 12.50
CA LYS A 36 14.37 10.36 12.83
C LYS A 36 13.63 10.93 11.62
N ASN A 37 14.28 11.04 10.48
CA ASN A 37 13.62 11.48 9.25
C ASN A 37 12.64 10.43 8.68
N THR A 38 12.85 9.14 8.94
CA THR A 38 11.88 8.09 8.60
C THR A 38 10.71 8.07 9.56
N ASP A 39 10.90 8.35 10.86
CA ASP A 39 9.82 8.45 11.84
C ASP A 39 8.86 9.62 11.54
N PHE A 40 9.34 10.71 10.92
CA PHE A 40 8.50 11.84 10.51
C PHE A 40 7.55 11.45 9.34
N VAL A 41 7.92 10.50 8.51
CA VAL A 41 7.08 10.00 7.40
C VAL A 41 6.07 8.93 7.88
N PHE A 42 6.32 8.27 9.03
CA PHE A 42 5.61 7.06 9.45
C PHE A 42 4.74 7.17 10.69
N SER A 43 4.93 8.18 11.55
CA SER A 43 4.32 8.13 12.87
C SER A 43 2.84 8.55 12.98
N PRO A 44 2.22 9.38 12.14
CA PRO A 44 0.83 9.78 12.37
C PRO A 44 -0.21 8.88 11.70
N ILE A 45 0.14 8.17 10.62
CA ILE A 45 -0.87 7.52 9.78
C ILE A 45 -1.33 6.18 10.38
N GLU A 46 -0.41 5.40 10.94
CA GLU A 46 -0.71 4.03 11.38
C GLU A 46 -1.50 3.97 12.69
N LYS A 47 -1.24 4.89 13.63
CA LYS A 47 -1.93 4.90 14.94
C LYS A 47 -3.33 5.52 14.93
N ASN A 48 -3.60 6.48 14.06
CA ASN A 48 -4.90 7.16 14.02
C ASN A 48 -5.96 6.46 13.18
N TYR A 49 -5.57 5.50 12.30
CA TYR A 49 -6.53 4.77 11.48
C TYR A 49 -7.18 3.58 12.20
N ILE A 50 -6.56 3.05 13.26
CA ILE A 50 -7.04 1.85 13.97
C ILE A 50 -8.34 2.12 14.75
N TYR A 51 -8.67 3.37 15.06
CA TYR A 51 -9.82 3.75 15.90
C TYR A 51 -10.77 4.75 15.25
N ARG A 52 -10.90 4.77 13.92
CA ARG A 52 -12.05 5.48 13.36
C ARG A 52 -13.30 4.73 13.75
N VAL A 53 -13.98 5.25 14.76
CA VAL A 53 -15.32 4.86 15.12
C VAL A 53 -16.17 4.92 13.85
N VAL A 54 -16.89 3.83 13.55
CA VAL A 54 -17.87 3.80 12.48
C VAL A 54 -18.81 4.98 12.69
N ASP A 55 -18.74 5.97 11.81
CA ASP A 55 -19.59 7.17 11.94
C ASP A 55 -20.99 6.83 11.45
N SER A 56 -21.88 6.61 12.40
CA SER A 56 -23.28 6.29 12.13
C SER A 56 -24.05 7.47 11.50
N ASN A 57 -23.51 8.69 11.54
CA ASN A 57 -24.16 9.90 11.05
C ASN A 57 -23.79 10.28 9.61
N LEU A 58 -22.99 9.45 8.91
CA LEU A 58 -22.68 9.71 7.52
C LEU A 58 -23.93 9.62 6.64
N PRO A 59 -24.14 10.59 5.73
CA PRO A 59 -25.27 10.55 4.82
C PRO A 59 -25.20 9.29 3.96
N VAL A 60 -26.23 8.47 4.04
CA VAL A 60 -26.37 7.28 3.20
C VAL A 60 -26.74 7.72 1.79
N SER A 61 -25.84 7.53 0.85
CA SER A 61 -26.10 7.77 -0.56
C SER A 61 -26.72 6.52 -1.23
N ASP A 62 -27.50 6.74 -2.26
CA ASP A 62 -28.00 5.67 -3.14
C ASP A 62 -26.92 5.05 -4.04
N LYS A 63 -25.68 5.50 -3.86
CA LYS A 63 -24.50 5.03 -4.58
C LYS A 63 -23.64 4.15 -3.67
N ARG A 64 -22.86 3.29 -4.29
CA ARG A 64 -21.80 2.50 -3.64
C ARG A 64 -20.48 2.68 -4.40
N ALA A 65 -19.37 2.56 -3.68
CA ALA A 65 -18.07 2.50 -4.32
C ALA A 65 -17.88 1.13 -4.99
N VAL A 66 -17.24 1.14 -6.14
CA VAL A 66 -16.83 -0.07 -6.87
C VAL A 66 -15.36 0.07 -7.23
N VAL A 67 -14.61 -1.01 -7.08
CA VAL A 67 -13.19 -1.06 -7.45
C VAL A 67 -13.07 -1.63 -8.85
N LEU A 68 -12.46 -0.85 -9.75
CA LEU A 68 -12.26 -1.18 -11.16
C LEU A 68 -11.01 -2.06 -11.37
N SER A 69 -10.93 -3.16 -10.60
CA SER A 69 -9.88 -4.18 -10.72
C SER A 69 -10.49 -5.52 -10.34
N ASP A 70 -10.33 -6.54 -11.18
CA ASP A 70 -10.96 -7.84 -10.95
C ASP A 70 -10.22 -8.62 -9.86
N PRO A 71 -10.87 -8.94 -8.74
CA PRO A 71 -10.27 -9.72 -7.66
C PRO A 71 -10.11 -11.21 -7.99
N ARG A 72 -10.75 -11.70 -9.06
CA ARG A 72 -10.68 -13.09 -9.54
C ARG A 72 -9.47 -13.31 -10.45
N GLN A 73 -8.93 -12.24 -11.02
CA GLN A 73 -7.76 -12.33 -11.89
C GLN A 73 -6.51 -12.59 -11.06
N GLU A 74 -5.76 -13.63 -11.42
CA GLU A 74 -4.45 -13.91 -10.83
C GLU A 74 -3.48 -12.80 -11.19
N LYS A 75 -2.82 -12.25 -10.18
CA LYS A 75 -1.88 -11.15 -10.33
C LYS A 75 -0.47 -11.69 -10.46
N LYS A 76 0.12 -11.51 -11.63
CA LYS A 76 1.52 -11.82 -11.84
C LYS A 76 2.40 -10.68 -11.30
N MET A 77 3.18 -10.98 -10.27
CA MET A 77 4.06 -10.00 -9.64
C MET A 77 5.27 -9.72 -10.54
N ARG A 78 5.53 -8.43 -10.76
CA ARG A 78 6.71 -7.93 -11.49
C ARG A 78 7.86 -7.61 -10.55
N LEU A 79 7.56 -7.20 -9.34
CA LEU A 79 8.52 -6.73 -8.35
C LEU A 79 8.21 -7.34 -6.99
N ASP A 80 9.21 -7.95 -6.37
CA ASP A 80 9.18 -8.32 -4.95
C ASP A 80 9.57 -7.10 -4.11
N TYR A 81 8.61 -6.58 -3.35
CA TYR A 81 8.76 -5.34 -2.61
C TYR A 81 8.61 -5.57 -1.10
N ASN A 82 9.71 -5.35 -0.38
CA ASN A 82 9.79 -5.53 1.07
C ASN A 82 9.86 -4.19 1.84
N GLY A 83 9.41 -3.09 1.22
CA GLY A 83 9.40 -1.77 1.86
C GLY A 83 8.05 -1.42 2.50
N ILE A 84 7.74 -0.14 2.48
CA ILE A 84 6.53 0.42 3.10
C ILE A 84 5.29 0.03 2.32
N HIS A 85 4.34 -0.61 2.97
CA HIS A 85 3.08 -1.05 2.41
C HIS A 85 2.07 0.11 2.30
N SER A 86 2.28 1.02 1.35
CA SER A 86 1.36 2.11 1.01
C SER A 86 1.13 2.15 -0.50
N CYS A 87 -0.14 2.22 -0.91
CA CYS A 87 -0.52 2.36 -2.31
C CYS A 87 0.04 3.65 -2.92
N ALA A 88 0.04 4.75 -2.16
CA ALA A 88 0.54 6.03 -2.61
C ALA A 88 2.04 5.99 -2.95
N ILE A 89 2.85 5.34 -2.11
CA ILE A 89 4.29 5.18 -2.33
C ILE A 89 4.56 4.32 -3.56
N ILE A 90 3.89 3.17 -3.65
CA ILE A 90 4.09 2.26 -4.80
C ILE A 90 3.67 2.93 -6.11
N ALA A 91 2.52 3.59 -6.15
CA ALA A 91 2.07 4.27 -7.35
C ALA A 91 3.04 5.37 -7.79
N LYS A 92 3.60 6.12 -6.84
CA LYS A 92 4.51 7.23 -7.12
C LYS A 92 5.87 6.77 -7.64
N PHE A 93 6.46 5.72 -7.06
CA PHE A 93 7.84 5.32 -7.34
C PHE A 93 7.97 4.14 -8.30
N TYR A 94 7.00 3.24 -8.32
CA TYR A 94 7.05 1.98 -9.08
C TYR A 94 5.90 1.84 -10.09
N GLY A 95 4.86 2.65 -9.97
CA GLY A 95 3.65 2.58 -10.78
C GLY A 95 2.76 1.38 -10.42
N SER A 96 3.28 0.17 -10.46
CA SER A 96 2.60 -1.07 -10.08
C SER A 96 3.60 -2.12 -9.60
N LEU A 97 3.15 -3.02 -8.72
CA LEU A 97 3.90 -4.22 -8.32
C LEU A 97 3.64 -5.41 -9.26
N THR A 98 2.55 -5.35 -10.02
CA THR A 98 2.12 -6.38 -10.97
C THR A 98 2.50 -6.00 -12.41
N GLU A 99 2.50 -6.99 -13.30
CA GLU A 99 2.73 -6.76 -14.73
C GLU A 99 1.64 -5.85 -15.33
N ASN A 100 0.40 -5.98 -14.86
CA ASN A 100 -0.69 -5.12 -15.30
C ASN A 100 -0.72 -3.82 -14.48
N ILE A 101 -0.43 -2.70 -15.13
CA ILE A 101 -0.40 -1.38 -14.51
C ILE A 101 -1.78 -0.95 -13.94
N ASN A 102 -2.87 -1.54 -14.41
CA ASN A 102 -4.23 -1.20 -13.97
C ASN A 102 -4.70 -2.04 -12.77
N ASP A 103 -3.87 -2.98 -12.27
CA ASP A 103 -4.25 -3.77 -11.10
C ASP A 103 -4.23 -2.95 -9.81
N CYS A 104 -5.10 -3.30 -8.89
CA CYS A 104 -5.06 -2.79 -7.52
C CYS A 104 -3.75 -3.20 -6.84
N ILE A 105 -3.10 -2.28 -6.13
CA ILE A 105 -1.85 -2.54 -5.39
C ILE A 105 -2.11 -3.40 -4.15
N GLY A 106 -3.27 -3.25 -3.49
CA GLY A 106 -3.70 -4.11 -2.39
C GLY A 106 -3.17 -3.72 -1.00
N TYR A 107 -2.49 -2.58 -0.84
CA TYR A 107 -1.87 -2.17 0.44
C TYR A 107 -2.81 -1.43 1.39
N LYS A 108 -4.12 -1.56 1.22
CA LYS A 108 -5.16 -1.17 2.20
C LYS A 108 -5.35 0.32 2.45
N ASP A 109 -4.72 1.26 1.74
CA ASP A 109 -4.91 2.69 1.98
C ASP A 109 -6.40 3.08 1.92
N CYS A 110 -7.17 2.52 0.97
CA CYS A 110 -8.61 2.73 0.87
C CYS A 110 -9.40 2.06 2.01
N VAL A 111 -8.92 0.95 2.58
CA VAL A 111 -9.53 0.29 3.74
C VAL A 111 -9.45 1.19 4.95
N TYR A 112 -8.27 1.76 5.19
CA TYR A 112 -8.04 2.69 6.31
C TYR A 112 -8.81 4.01 6.15
N ALA A 113 -9.04 4.46 4.92
CA ALA A 113 -9.81 5.67 4.66
C ALA A 113 -11.32 5.47 4.79
N CYS A 114 -11.82 4.23 4.85
CA CYS A 114 -13.23 3.95 4.88
C CYS A 114 -13.81 4.10 6.31
N PRO A 115 -14.68 5.08 6.60
CA PRO A 115 -15.26 5.27 7.94
C PRO A 115 -16.23 4.16 8.30
N GLN A 116 -16.83 3.48 7.31
CA GLN A 116 -17.78 2.37 7.53
C GLN A 116 -17.10 1.00 7.54
N GLN A 117 -15.76 0.94 7.39
CA GLN A 117 -15.01 -0.33 7.29
C GLN A 117 -15.60 -1.29 6.23
N ALA A 118 -16.15 -0.71 5.16
CA ALA A 118 -16.85 -1.43 4.11
C ALA A 118 -15.93 -1.94 3.00
N ILE A 119 -14.61 -1.92 3.17
CA ILE A 119 -13.64 -2.36 2.16
C ILE A 119 -12.76 -3.45 2.76
N GLU A 120 -12.67 -4.57 2.05
CA GLU A 120 -11.80 -5.70 2.41
C GLU A 120 -10.82 -5.98 1.27
N ILE A 121 -9.69 -6.64 1.54
CA ILE A 121 -8.73 -7.05 0.51
C ILE A 121 -8.84 -8.56 0.29
N HIS A 122 -9.08 -8.94 -0.96
CA HIS A 122 -9.09 -10.34 -1.40
C HIS A 122 -8.16 -10.51 -2.62
N ASN A 123 -7.29 -11.50 -2.58
CA ASN A 123 -6.29 -11.75 -3.62
C ASN A 123 -5.53 -10.50 -4.04
N GLY A 124 -5.13 -9.65 -3.06
CA GLY A 124 -4.44 -8.39 -3.31
C GLY A 124 -5.29 -7.31 -4.01
N THR A 125 -6.61 -7.47 -4.08
CA THR A 125 -7.54 -6.49 -4.65
C THR A 125 -8.56 -6.04 -3.61
N ALA A 126 -8.85 -4.74 -3.57
CA ALA A 126 -9.89 -4.20 -2.70
C ALA A 126 -11.28 -4.57 -3.23
N ILE A 127 -12.16 -4.96 -2.32
CA ILE A 127 -13.58 -5.26 -2.59
C ILE A 127 -14.44 -4.44 -1.64
N VAL A 128 -15.53 -3.87 -2.15
CA VAL A 128 -16.45 -3.06 -1.37
C VAL A 128 -17.66 -3.89 -0.96
N THR A 129 -17.93 -3.96 0.34
CA THR A 129 -19.06 -4.69 0.91
C THR A 129 -20.37 -3.86 0.85
N ASP A 130 -21.49 -4.50 1.15
CA ASP A 130 -22.81 -3.84 1.22
C ASP A 130 -22.92 -2.80 2.34
N ALA A 131 -21.99 -2.77 3.30
CA ALA A 131 -21.94 -1.75 4.35
C ALA A 131 -21.55 -0.36 3.82
N CYS A 132 -21.21 -0.24 2.53
CA CYS A 132 -20.81 1.03 1.93
C CYS A 132 -21.95 2.04 1.92
N CYS A 133 -21.74 3.22 2.51
CA CYS A 133 -22.67 4.34 2.51
C CYS A 133 -22.53 5.28 1.30
N GLY A 134 -21.54 5.07 0.43
CA GLY A 134 -21.31 5.90 -0.75
C GLY A 134 -20.67 7.27 -0.46
N CYS A 135 -19.98 7.45 0.66
CA CYS A 135 -19.38 8.73 1.06
C CYS A 135 -18.21 9.18 0.17
N GLY A 136 -17.60 8.29 -0.61
CA GLY A 136 -16.52 8.62 -1.55
C GLY A 136 -15.12 8.83 -0.94
N ALA A 137 -14.92 8.67 0.38
CA ALA A 137 -13.63 8.88 1.04
C ALA A 137 -12.50 8.00 0.47
N CYS A 138 -12.82 6.81 -0.01
CA CYS A 138 -11.88 5.89 -0.62
C CYS A 138 -11.39 6.32 -2.01
N ILE A 139 -12.15 7.16 -2.73
CA ILE A 139 -11.83 7.59 -4.10
C ILE A 139 -10.56 8.44 -4.09
N SER A 140 -10.53 9.47 -3.23
CA SER A 140 -9.39 10.38 -3.11
C SER A 140 -8.13 9.70 -2.58
N THR A 141 -8.30 8.56 -1.90
CA THR A 141 -7.17 7.81 -1.32
C THR A 141 -6.52 6.86 -2.34
N CYS A 142 -7.24 6.48 -3.40
CA CYS A 142 -6.70 5.57 -4.40
C CYS A 142 -5.78 6.29 -5.39
N PRO A 143 -4.46 6.11 -5.36
CA PRO A 143 -3.53 6.83 -6.24
C PRO A 143 -3.63 6.40 -7.70
N LYS A 144 -4.28 5.26 -7.96
CA LYS A 144 -4.50 4.72 -9.33
C LYS A 144 -5.90 5.04 -9.87
N ASN A 145 -6.72 5.79 -9.13
CA ASN A 145 -8.09 6.16 -9.50
C ASN A 145 -8.97 4.94 -9.88
N LEU A 146 -8.76 3.80 -9.21
CA LEU A 146 -9.49 2.57 -9.48
C LEU A 146 -10.85 2.50 -8.77
N ILE A 147 -11.25 3.51 -8.00
CA ILE A 147 -12.49 3.49 -7.23
C ILE A 147 -13.42 4.57 -7.75
N ALA A 148 -14.65 4.18 -8.09
CA ALA A 148 -15.67 5.09 -8.53
C ALA A 148 -17.02 4.78 -7.86
N LEU A 149 -17.94 5.76 -7.81
CA LEU A 149 -19.28 5.59 -7.27
C LEU A 149 -20.27 5.21 -8.36
N PHE A 150 -21.03 4.15 -8.12
CA PHE A 150 -22.08 3.66 -9.00
C PHE A 150 -23.40 3.51 -8.21
N PRO A 151 -24.56 3.56 -8.88
CA PRO A 151 -25.84 3.24 -8.25
C PRO A 151 -25.83 1.84 -7.63
N LYS A 152 -26.52 1.67 -6.49
CA LYS A 152 -26.54 0.39 -5.74
C LYS A 152 -27.23 -0.76 -6.48
N ASP A 153 -28.13 -0.44 -7.40
CA ASP A 153 -28.88 -1.38 -8.24
C ASP A 153 -28.06 -1.94 -9.40
N GLN A 154 -26.94 -1.31 -9.71
CA GLN A 154 -26.06 -1.73 -10.82
C GLN A 154 -25.31 -3.03 -10.47
N LYS A 155 -25.48 -4.09 -11.29
CA LYS A 155 -24.89 -5.40 -11.05
C LYS A 155 -23.51 -5.59 -11.69
N SER A 156 -23.20 -4.83 -12.73
CA SER A 156 -21.93 -4.91 -13.44
C SER A 156 -21.49 -3.54 -13.93
N VAL A 157 -20.18 -3.34 -14.03
CA VAL A 157 -19.56 -2.12 -14.55
C VAL A 157 -18.65 -2.50 -15.68
N GLN A 158 -18.83 -1.83 -16.83
CA GLN A 158 -17.87 -1.91 -17.93
C GLN A 158 -16.78 -0.87 -17.69
N TYR A 159 -15.56 -1.32 -17.65
CA TYR A 159 -14.38 -0.47 -17.52
C TYR A 159 -13.47 -0.67 -18.71
N LYS A 160 -13.17 0.41 -19.41
CA LYS A 160 -12.21 0.42 -20.50
C LYS A 160 -10.82 0.68 -19.94
N ASN A 161 -9.97 -0.32 -19.98
CA ASN A 161 -8.55 -0.15 -19.68
C ASN A 161 -7.90 0.67 -20.79
N ASN A 162 -6.83 1.42 -20.48
CA ASN A 162 -6.08 2.23 -21.46
C ASN A 162 -5.43 1.39 -22.57
N VAL A 163 -5.54 0.06 -22.50
CA VAL A 163 -5.12 -0.90 -23.51
C VAL A 163 -6.40 -1.55 -24.05
N GLU A 164 -6.94 -1.05 -25.11
CA GLU A 164 -8.06 -1.47 -25.99
C GLU A 164 -9.08 -2.57 -25.53
N ASN A 165 -8.92 -3.13 -24.34
CA ASN A 165 -9.78 -4.18 -23.80
C ASN A 165 -10.82 -3.62 -22.84
N THR A 166 -12.10 -3.86 -23.14
CA THR A 166 -13.20 -3.57 -22.22
C THR A 166 -13.34 -4.72 -21.24
N SER A 167 -13.07 -4.50 -19.96
CA SER A 167 -13.31 -5.46 -18.89
C SER A 167 -14.68 -5.25 -18.28
N ILE A 168 -15.45 -6.30 -18.11
CA ILE A 168 -16.72 -6.28 -17.38
C ILE A 168 -16.42 -6.74 -15.96
N ILE A 169 -16.59 -5.86 -14.99
CA ILE A 169 -16.45 -6.18 -13.58
C ILE A 169 -17.85 -6.42 -13.00
N GLU A 170 -18.13 -7.65 -12.60
CA GLU A 170 -19.33 -7.98 -11.85
C GLU A 170 -19.17 -7.50 -10.42
N ILE A 171 -20.16 -6.77 -9.94
CA ILE A 171 -20.19 -6.29 -8.57
C ILE A 171 -20.55 -7.47 -7.66
N PRO A 172 -19.70 -7.89 -6.71
CA PRO A 172 -19.94 -9.03 -5.85
C PRO A 172 -21.27 -8.90 -5.09
N SER A 173 -22.06 -9.94 -5.09
CA SER A 173 -23.32 -10.00 -4.33
C SER A 173 -23.08 -10.49 -2.89
N LYS A 174 -24.09 -10.34 -1.99
CA LYS A 174 -24.03 -10.88 -0.61
C LYS A 174 -23.69 -12.37 -0.55
N LYS A 175 -24.11 -13.16 -1.56
CA LYS A 175 -23.84 -14.61 -1.62
C LYS A 175 -22.37 -14.89 -1.90
N ASP A 176 -21.76 -14.11 -2.78
CA ASP A 176 -20.35 -14.24 -3.14
C ASP A 176 -19.44 -13.92 -1.94
N PHE A 177 -19.82 -12.94 -1.13
CA PHE A 177 -19.12 -12.58 0.10
C PHE A 177 -19.12 -13.70 1.16
N LYS A 178 -20.24 -14.44 1.33
CA LYS A 178 -20.31 -15.58 2.24
C LYS A 178 -19.45 -16.74 1.75
N PHE A 179 -19.45 -16.99 0.46
CA PHE A 179 -18.62 -18.02 -0.15
C PHE A 179 -17.12 -17.73 0.03
N TRP A 180 -16.69 -16.49 -0.19
CA TRP A 180 -15.30 -16.08 -0.04
C TRP A 180 -14.81 -16.13 1.41
N LYS A 181 -15.62 -15.72 2.39
CA LYS A 181 -15.30 -15.89 3.82
C LYS A 181 -15.18 -17.35 4.24
N SER A 182 -15.99 -18.25 3.65
CA SER A 182 -15.91 -19.68 3.91
C SER A 182 -14.61 -20.28 3.35
N TRP A 183 -14.24 -19.89 2.14
CA TRP A 183 -13.01 -20.35 1.48
C TRP A 183 -11.73 -19.93 2.21
N TYR A 184 -11.68 -18.67 2.63
CA TYR A 184 -10.53 -18.15 3.38
C TYR A 184 -10.33 -18.84 4.74
N ARG A 185 -11.42 -19.30 5.37
CA ARG A 185 -11.37 -20.04 6.65
C ARG A 185 -10.91 -21.50 6.48
N ILE A 186 -10.97 -22.05 5.27
CA ILE A 186 -10.52 -23.42 4.95
C ILE A 186 -9.02 -23.44 4.60
N LEU A 187 -8.47 -22.33 4.12
CA LEU A 187 -7.08 -22.22 3.65
C LEU A 187 -6.10 -21.69 4.70
N ASN A 188 -6.58 -21.17 5.86
CA ASN A 188 -5.81 -20.76 7.02
C ASN A 188 -6.31 -21.47 8.28
#